data_b29e7e2047f291ba19e9ed7c0ff867c4
#
_entry.id   b29e7e2047f291ba19e9ed7c0ff867c4
#
_cell.length_a   1.000
_cell.length_b   1.000
_cell.length_c   1.000
_cell.angle_alpha   90.00
_cell.angle_beta   90.00
_cell.angle_gamma   90.00
#
_symmetry.space_group_name_H-M   'P 1'
#
loop_
_entity.id
_entity.type
_entity.pdbx_description
1 polymer ?
#
loop_
_entity_poly.entity_id
_entity_poly.type
_entity_poly.pdbx_seq_one_letter_code
_entity_poly.pdbx_strand_id
1 'polypeptide(L)' 'MTEHRFHDQLTLEETTENLGKQAMKRGLIPSFAIHFFSDSWVFYIPNKQSEPLTPEEAYFYFQKLLES' A
#
# COMPACT_ATOMS: atom_id res chain seq x y z
N MET A 1 18.24 -11.34 9.81
CA MET A 1 17.65 -11.28 10.26
C MET A 1 16.55 -11.49 9.94
N THR A 2 15.95 -11.79 10.07
CA THR A 2 14.93 -12.06 9.79
C THR A 2 13.86 -11.44 10.32
N GLU A 3 13.93 -10.27 10.57
CA GLU A 3 12.98 -9.52 11.10
C GLU A 3 11.91 -9.34 10.17
N HIS A 4 10.71 -9.54 10.51
CA HIS A 4 9.58 -9.33 9.68
C HIS A 4 8.82 -8.12 10.09
N ARG A 5 9.34 -7.34 11.02
CA ARG A 5 8.66 -6.15 11.40
C ARG A 5 9.15 -5.00 10.63
N PHE A 6 8.35 -3.96 10.55
CA PHE A 6 8.76 -2.76 9.86
C PHE A 6 9.52 -1.90 10.82
N HIS A 7 10.81 -1.80 10.60
CA HIS A 7 11.64 -1.02 11.49
C HIS A 7 11.45 0.44 11.29
N ASP A 8 11.06 0.86 10.10
CA ASP A 8 10.88 2.27 9.88
C ASP A 8 9.81 2.44 8.83
N GLN A 9 9.45 3.68 8.63
CA GLN A 9 8.37 4.03 7.74
C GLN A 9 8.68 3.65 6.30
N LEU A 10 9.91 3.80 5.90
CA LEU A 10 10.27 3.51 4.52
C LEU A 10 10.05 2.05 4.18
N THR A 11 10.40 1.15 5.09
CA THR A 11 10.19 -0.27 4.85
C THR A 11 8.71 -0.59 4.68
N LEU A 12 7.89 -0.01 5.53
CA LEU A 12 6.45 -0.23 5.42
C LEU A 12 5.94 0.31 4.09
N GLU A 13 6.39 1.49 3.70
CA GLU A 13 5.93 2.10 2.46
C GLU A 13 6.33 1.27 1.26
N GLU A 14 7.55 0.77 1.24
CA GLU A 14 8.00 -0.05 0.11
C GLU A 14 7.24 -1.36 0.04
N THR A 15 7.00 -1.97 1.18
CA THR A 15 6.24 -3.20 1.22
C THR A 15 4.82 -2.97 0.72
N THR A 16 4.23 -1.87 1.14
CA THR A 16 2.87 -1.55 0.71
C THR A 16 2.81 -1.32 -0.79
N GLU A 17 3.81 -0.66 -1.34
CA GLU A 17 3.87 -0.45 -2.78
C GLU A 17 3.91 -1.78 -3.51
N ASN A 18 4.71 -2.71 -3.02
CA ASN A 18 4.80 -4.03 -3.66
C ASN A 18 3.48 -4.76 -3.60
N LEU A 19 2.77 -4.66 -2.48
CA LEU A 19 1.45 -5.28 -2.37
C LEU A 19 0.47 -4.67 -3.36
N GLY A 20 0.53 -3.36 -3.53
CA GLY A 20 -0.33 -2.70 -4.50
C GLY A 20 -0.06 -3.17 -5.90
N LYS A 21 1.22 -3.35 -6.25
CA LYS A 21 1.57 -3.84 -7.57
C LYS A 21 1.06 -5.25 -7.79
N GLN A 22 1.12 -6.08 -6.77
CA GLN A 22 0.58 -7.42 -6.88
C GLN A 22 -0.94 -7.40 -7.06
N ALA A 23 -1.62 -6.52 -6.35
CA ALA A 23 -3.06 -6.41 -6.50
C ALA A 23 -3.43 -5.98 -7.91
N MET A 24 -2.67 -5.05 -8.47
CA MET A 24 -2.90 -4.63 -9.86
C MET A 24 -2.66 -5.77 -10.82
N LYS A 25 -1.59 -6.50 -10.60
CA LYS A 25 -1.25 -7.59 -11.49
C LYS A 25 -2.31 -8.67 -11.48
N ARG A 26 -2.95 -8.87 -10.35
CA ARG A 26 -4.00 -9.86 -10.23
C ARG A 26 -5.37 -9.33 -10.60
N GLY A 27 -5.44 -8.07 -11.01
CA GLY A 27 -6.71 -7.50 -11.44
C GLY A 27 -7.65 -7.11 -10.32
N LEU A 28 -7.15 -7.03 -9.11
CA LEU A 28 -7.99 -6.68 -7.97
C LEU A 28 -8.28 -5.19 -7.91
N ILE A 29 -7.37 -4.38 -8.42
CA ILE A 29 -7.58 -2.95 -8.53
C ILE A 29 -7.06 -2.51 -9.89
N PRO A 30 -7.64 -1.45 -10.46
CA PRO A 30 -7.21 -1.01 -11.79
C PRO A 30 -5.84 -0.31 -11.75
N SER A 31 -5.58 0.40 -10.67
CA SER A 31 -4.30 1.10 -10.53
C SER A 31 -4.25 1.67 -9.13
N PHE A 32 -3.14 2.29 -8.80
CA PHE A 32 -3.05 3.07 -7.58
C PHE A 32 -1.95 4.10 -7.79
N ALA A 33 -1.97 5.12 -6.98
CA ALA A 33 -0.98 6.18 -7.06
C ALA A 33 -0.41 6.44 -5.69
N ILE A 34 0.82 6.90 -5.64
CA ILE A 34 1.47 7.23 -4.40
C ILE A 34 1.87 8.69 -4.45
N HIS A 35 1.49 9.42 -3.42
CA HIS A 35 1.93 10.79 -3.28
C HIS A 35 3.01 10.85 -2.24
N PHE A 36 4.12 11.44 -2.58
CA PHE A 36 5.29 11.50 -1.70
C PHE A 36 5.32 12.86 -1.02
N PHE A 37 5.22 12.85 0.30
CA PHE A 37 5.37 14.05 1.08
C PHE A 37 6.71 13.97 1.82
N SER A 38 7.10 15.07 2.41
CA SER A 38 8.43 15.12 3.01
C SER A 38 8.59 14.11 4.14
N ASP A 39 7.52 13.76 4.83
CA ASP A 39 7.67 12.84 5.94
C ASP A 39 6.80 11.60 5.82
N SER A 40 6.10 11.39 4.74
CA SER A 40 5.32 10.16 4.61
C SER A 40 4.82 10.03 3.19
N TRP A 41 4.29 8.85 2.89
CA TRP A 41 3.66 8.57 1.61
C TRP A 41 2.17 8.43 1.86
N VAL A 42 1.38 8.70 0.84
CA VAL A 42 -0.05 8.54 0.89
C VAL A 42 -0.48 7.78 -0.36
N PHE A 43 -1.37 6.82 -0.19
CA PHE A 43 -1.78 5.96 -1.29
C PHE A 43 -3.19 6.29 -1.73
N TYR A 44 -3.39 6.41 -3.03
CA TYR A 44 -4.70 6.66 -3.62
C TYR A 44 -5.11 5.48 -4.46
N ILE A 45 -6.35 5.04 -4.29
CA ILE A 45 -6.88 3.94 -5.08
C ILE A 45 -8.10 4.47 -5.82
N PRO A 46 -8.03 4.56 -7.14
CA PRO A 46 -9.04 5.31 -7.90
C PRO A 46 -10.49 4.88 -7.69
N ASN A 47 -10.72 3.59 -7.52
CA ASN A 47 -12.10 3.16 -7.37
C ASN A 47 -12.61 3.20 -5.97
N LYS A 48 -11.79 3.67 -5.06
CA LYS A 48 -12.20 3.76 -3.70
C LYS A 48 -12.68 5.16 -3.43
N GLN A 49 -13.80 5.29 -2.78
CA GLN A 49 -14.30 6.61 -2.51
C GLN A 49 -13.75 7.22 -1.28
N SER A 50 -13.05 6.48 -0.48
CA SER A 50 -12.54 7.03 0.75
C SER A 50 -11.36 7.92 0.46
N GLU A 51 -10.92 8.59 1.48
CA GLU A 51 -9.81 9.48 1.38
C GLU A 51 -8.51 8.73 1.22
N PRO A 52 -7.45 9.44 0.90
CA PRO A 52 -6.15 8.79 0.73
C PRO A 52 -5.78 7.97 1.96
N LEU A 53 -5.08 6.89 1.73
CA LEU A 53 -4.73 5.95 2.78
C LEU A 53 -3.31 6.20 3.25
N THR A 54 -3.13 6.11 4.57
CA THR A 54 -1.77 6.10 5.10
C THR A 54 -1.10 4.79 4.68
N PRO A 55 0.22 4.69 4.79
CA PRO A 55 0.87 3.43 4.43
C PRO A 55 0.33 2.24 5.20
N GLU A 56 0.05 2.41 6.48
CA GLU A 56 -0.49 1.30 7.26
C GLU A 56 -1.87 0.90 6.78
N GLU A 57 -2.72 1.88 6.52
CA GLU A 57 -4.05 1.59 6.03
C GLU A 57 -4.00 0.91 4.67
N ALA A 58 -3.13 1.40 3.80
CA ALA A 58 -3.00 0.81 2.49
C ALA A 58 -2.45 -0.60 2.57
N TYR A 59 -1.50 -0.81 3.48
CA TYR A 59 -0.94 -2.14 3.67
C TYR A 59 -2.03 -3.14 4.01
N PHE A 60 -2.86 -2.82 4.99
CA PHE A 60 -3.94 -3.73 5.38
C PHE A 60 -4.95 -3.90 4.26
N TYR A 61 -5.25 -2.84 3.55
CA TYR A 61 -6.21 -2.92 2.46
C TYR A 61 -5.72 -3.86 1.37
N PHE A 62 -4.48 -3.68 0.93
CA PHE A 62 -3.95 -4.53 -0.12
C PHE A 62 -3.80 -5.96 0.35
N GLN A 63 -3.39 -6.15 1.60
CA GLN A 63 -3.23 -7.49 2.12
C GLN A 63 -4.55 -8.23 2.14
N LYS A 64 -5.60 -7.54 2.54
CA LYS A 64 -6.90 -8.15 2.54
C LYS A 64 -7.36 -8.52 1.15
N LEU A 65 -7.11 -7.66 0.19
CA LEU A 65 -7.44 -7.98 -1.20
C LEU A 65 -6.72 -9.22 -1.66
N LEU A 66 -5.44 -9.32 -1.34
CA LEU A 66 -4.63 -10.43 -1.83
C LEU A 66 -5.00 -11.74 -1.16
N GLU A 67 -5.58 -11.66 0.03
CA GLU A 67 -6.00 -12.86 0.73
C GLU A 67 -7.36 -13.36 0.28
N SER A 68 -8.11 -12.57 -0.42
CA SER A 68 -9.48 -12.95 -0.79
C SER A 68 -9.55 -14.00 -1.88
#